data_a0eff0438c9c6e61f948695ffb88a592
#
_entry.id   a0eff0438c9c6e61f948695ffb88a592
#
_cell.length_a   1.000
_cell.length_b   1.000
_cell.length_c   1.000
_cell.angle_alpha   90.00
_cell.angle_beta   90.00
_cell.angle_gamma   90.00
#
_symmetry.space_group_name_H-M   'P 1'
#
loop_
_entity.id
_entity.type
_entity.pdbx_description
1 polymer ?
#
loop_
_entity_poly.entity_id
_entity_poly.type
_entity_poly.pdbx_seq_one_letter_code
_entity_poly.pdbx_strand_id
1 'polypeptide(L)'
;MKLLRISGLAPRERKTFALHMSYSFIEGILAGLIALNEFVFVKSLLGSSYQVSMLFQFATLVFLLLVFFNAFLRRIKNKKNLLRRTAIITRLPLMLLLFFPRSPEQLGGDSIYHYIFLAIFLVYYMANPIVFPSINLFLKNSYSHENFGRFYSYATTVNKIVMMVTTFAYGWALDANHYVFVYIFPAAAILGMVSIFLLSLIPYKEEAIPKMKHTIWQGVKQSVTEMATILVKNIPYRHFQIGFMFYGFGFMSSFTVMILFWEFGLGLNYSSVAFYRNAYNLLAILMLPYFGKLIGRIDPRQFSLVSFLSMALYIFTLILTQYIEGYVVFWDITLYYTLIFYILFHGIFAATMVLMWSIGSAYFCAPEEAGIYQSIHLGLTAIRAIFAPIIGVVFYETWGFTAAFSISITSLLIGSSIMWWSKQRFPLEAQAWAVKDE
;
A
#
# COMPACT_ATOMS: atom_id res chain seq x y z
N MET A 1 28.47 -7.96 -9.47
CA MET A 1 27.28 -7.36 -10.12
C MET A 1 27.50 -7.42 -11.63
N LYS A 2 27.01 -8.46 -12.34
CA LYS A 2 27.08 -8.49 -13.81
C LYS A 2 26.03 -7.49 -14.32
N LEU A 3 26.49 -6.29 -14.66
CA LEU A 3 25.72 -5.23 -15.28
C LEU A 3 24.92 -5.76 -16.47
N LEU A 4 23.67 -5.37 -16.55
CA LEU A 4 22.67 -5.63 -17.57
C LEU A 4 23.29 -5.81 -18.97
N ARG A 5 23.40 -7.04 -19.46
CA ARG A 5 23.54 -7.29 -20.90
C ARG A 5 22.17 -7.04 -21.56
N ILE A 6 21.84 -5.76 -21.78
CA ILE A 6 20.67 -5.31 -22.54
C ILE A 6 20.86 -5.63 -24.06
N SER A 7 22.10 -5.86 -24.47
CA SER A 7 22.50 -6.10 -25.87
C SER A 7 21.99 -7.41 -26.48
N GLY A 8 21.49 -8.36 -25.68
CA GLY A 8 20.96 -9.64 -26.17
C GLY A 8 19.44 -9.78 -26.11
N LEU A 9 18.71 -8.70 -25.72
CA LEU A 9 17.25 -8.75 -25.62
C LEU A 9 16.57 -8.60 -26.98
N ALA A 10 15.46 -9.31 -27.18
CA ALA A 10 14.59 -9.07 -28.31
C ALA A 10 14.14 -7.60 -28.38
N PRO A 11 14.02 -6.97 -29.56
CA PRO A 11 13.68 -5.55 -29.68
C PRO A 11 12.40 -5.15 -28.93
N ARG A 12 11.42 -6.05 -28.87
CA ARG A 12 10.16 -5.88 -28.12
C ARG A 12 10.39 -5.81 -26.62
N GLU A 13 11.19 -6.72 -26.06
CA GLU A 13 11.51 -6.74 -24.63
C GLU A 13 12.33 -5.52 -24.21
N ARG A 14 13.31 -5.13 -25.03
CA ARG A 14 14.14 -3.93 -24.81
C ARG A 14 13.28 -2.67 -24.75
N LYS A 15 12.34 -2.48 -25.70
CA LYS A 15 11.39 -1.36 -25.70
C LYS A 15 10.49 -1.40 -24.45
N THR A 16 9.95 -2.57 -24.11
CA THR A 16 9.11 -2.75 -22.94
C THR A 16 9.87 -2.42 -21.66
N PHE A 17 11.11 -2.87 -21.53
CA PHE A 17 11.94 -2.61 -20.36
C PHE A 17 12.23 -1.10 -20.19
N ALA A 18 12.58 -0.40 -21.27
CA ALA A 18 12.80 1.04 -21.22
C ALA A 18 11.54 1.80 -20.77
N LEU A 19 10.37 1.47 -21.34
CA LEU A 19 9.09 2.09 -20.96
C LEU A 19 8.71 1.76 -19.51
N HIS A 20 8.90 0.51 -19.09
CA HIS A 20 8.63 0.08 -17.71
C HIS A 20 9.54 0.76 -16.68
N MET A 21 10.83 0.91 -16.99
CA MET A 21 11.78 1.64 -16.14
C MET A 21 11.41 3.12 -16.02
N SER A 22 11.10 3.79 -17.16
CA SER A 22 10.66 5.19 -17.15
C SER A 22 9.35 5.39 -16.39
N TYR A 23 8.37 4.49 -16.58
CA TYR A 23 7.15 4.45 -15.79
C TYR A 23 7.45 4.32 -14.30
N SER A 24 8.26 3.33 -13.91
CA SER A 24 8.59 3.05 -12.51
C SER A 24 9.37 4.19 -11.85
N PHE A 25 10.24 4.88 -12.58
CA PHE A 25 10.93 6.06 -12.11
C PHE A 25 9.94 7.20 -11.77
N ILE A 26 9.03 7.53 -12.68
CA ILE A 26 8.05 8.60 -12.47
C ILE A 26 7.07 8.21 -11.35
N GLU A 27 6.59 6.96 -11.32
CA GLU A 27 5.73 6.48 -10.22
C GLU A 27 6.46 6.48 -8.87
N GLY A 28 7.78 6.32 -8.85
CA GLY A 28 8.59 6.51 -7.66
C GLY A 28 8.53 7.96 -7.14
N ILE A 29 8.60 8.95 -8.04
CA ILE A 29 8.42 10.36 -7.67
C ILE A 29 7.01 10.57 -7.07
N LEU A 30 5.98 10.12 -7.77
CA LEU A 30 4.59 10.26 -7.29
C LEU A 30 4.37 9.57 -5.94
N ALA A 31 4.88 8.35 -5.78
CA ALA A 31 4.79 7.61 -4.52
C ALA A 31 5.51 8.34 -3.38
N GLY A 32 6.64 8.99 -3.66
CA GLY A 32 7.38 9.79 -2.70
C GLY A 32 6.61 11.03 -2.22
N LEU A 33 5.94 11.73 -3.13
CA LEU A 33 5.08 12.87 -2.80
C LEU A 33 3.87 12.44 -1.97
N ILE A 34 3.20 11.35 -2.38
CA ILE A 34 2.01 10.82 -1.69
C ILE A 34 2.35 10.24 -0.32
N ALA A 35 3.59 9.79 -0.09
CA ALA A 35 4.00 9.28 1.20
C ALA A 35 3.83 10.28 2.36
N LEU A 36 3.82 11.58 2.10
CA LEU A 36 3.57 12.63 3.10
C LEU A 36 2.16 13.23 3.03
N ASN A 37 1.28 12.70 2.17
CA ASN A 37 0.00 13.34 1.85
C ASN A 37 -0.92 13.52 3.06
N GLU A 38 -1.02 12.49 3.92
CA GLU A 38 -1.83 12.56 5.14
C GLU A 38 -1.23 13.56 6.14
N PHE A 39 0.09 13.64 6.21
CA PHE A 39 0.76 14.60 7.10
C PHE A 39 0.63 16.04 6.57
N VAL A 40 0.71 16.25 5.25
CA VAL A 40 0.39 17.54 4.60
C VAL A 40 -1.04 17.97 4.91
N PHE A 41 -2.00 17.01 4.85
CA PHE A 41 -3.39 17.28 5.10
C PHE A 41 -3.64 17.76 6.55
N VAL A 42 -2.99 17.13 7.52
CA VAL A 42 -3.11 17.54 8.94
C VAL A 42 -2.37 18.85 9.20
N LYS A 43 -1.10 18.94 8.76
CA LYS A 43 -0.19 20.01 9.16
C LYS A 43 -0.31 21.29 8.33
N SER A 44 -0.41 21.18 7.01
CA SER A 44 -0.49 22.35 6.12
C SER A 44 -1.93 22.79 5.83
N LEU A 45 -2.86 21.82 5.67
CA LEU A 45 -4.27 22.15 5.41
C LEU A 45 -5.09 22.27 6.69
N LEU A 46 -4.56 21.89 7.86
CA LEU A 46 -5.25 21.93 9.15
C LEU A 46 -6.52 21.06 9.16
N GLY A 47 -6.51 19.95 8.42
CA GLY A 47 -7.62 19.01 8.30
C GLY A 47 -7.87 18.26 9.62
N SER A 48 -9.13 17.87 9.86
CA SER A 48 -9.51 17.15 11.07
C SER A 48 -9.04 15.69 11.07
N SER A 49 -8.97 15.09 12.27
CA SER A 49 -8.61 13.68 12.48
C SER A 49 -9.50 12.72 11.66
N TYR A 50 -10.81 13.01 11.56
CA TYR A 50 -11.72 12.20 10.74
C TYR A 50 -11.47 12.34 9.24
N GLN A 51 -11.17 13.55 8.78
CA GLN A 51 -10.88 13.81 7.37
C GLN A 51 -9.57 13.11 6.94
N VAL A 52 -8.53 13.10 7.78
CA VAL A 52 -7.30 12.37 7.46
C VAL A 52 -7.52 10.86 7.46
N SER A 53 -8.41 10.33 8.30
CA SER A 53 -8.77 8.92 8.26
C SER A 53 -9.47 8.55 6.95
N MET A 54 -10.33 9.43 6.42
CA MET A 54 -10.95 9.25 5.10
C MET A 54 -9.92 9.26 3.97
N LEU A 55 -8.96 10.19 4.02
CA LEU A 55 -7.88 10.27 3.02
C LEU A 55 -7.06 8.97 2.99
N PHE A 56 -6.67 8.45 4.15
CA PHE A 56 -5.90 7.21 4.28
C PHE A 56 -6.63 6.00 3.68
N GLN A 57 -7.93 5.88 3.93
CA GLN A 57 -8.68 4.70 3.47
C GLN A 57 -8.94 4.70 1.97
N PHE A 58 -8.89 5.84 1.26
CA PHE A 58 -9.16 5.91 -0.18
C PHE A 58 -8.30 4.95 -1.00
N ALA A 59 -7.00 4.85 -0.69
CA ALA A 59 -6.08 3.96 -1.38
C ALA A 59 -6.52 2.49 -1.37
N THR A 60 -7.19 2.06 -0.28
CA THR A 60 -7.67 0.68 -0.11
C THR A 60 -9.12 0.53 -0.53
N LEU A 61 -9.96 1.52 -0.25
CA LEU A 61 -11.39 1.49 -0.55
C LEU A 61 -11.67 1.33 -2.05
N VAL A 62 -10.88 1.99 -2.89
CA VAL A 62 -11.02 1.89 -4.35
C VAL A 62 -10.84 0.47 -4.89
N PHE A 63 -10.18 -0.43 -4.13
CA PHE A 63 -10.08 -1.83 -4.52
C PHE A 63 -11.40 -2.60 -4.41
N LEU A 64 -12.40 -2.12 -3.67
CA LEU A 64 -13.76 -2.67 -3.75
C LEU A 64 -14.31 -2.60 -5.18
N LEU A 65 -13.90 -1.58 -5.91
CA LEU A 65 -14.30 -1.39 -7.31
C LEU A 65 -13.65 -2.43 -8.24
N LEU A 66 -12.58 -3.13 -7.83
CA LEU A 66 -11.92 -4.15 -8.66
C LEU A 66 -12.88 -5.25 -9.10
N VAL A 67 -13.83 -5.65 -8.25
CA VAL A 67 -14.82 -6.68 -8.57
C VAL A 67 -15.63 -6.27 -9.80
N PHE A 68 -16.04 -5.00 -9.85
CA PHE A 68 -16.78 -4.42 -10.97
C PHE A 68 -15.88 -4.12 -12.16
N PHE A 69 -14.72 -3.51 -11.90
CA PHE A 69 -13.76 -3.14 -12.95
C PHE A 69 -13.14 -4.34 -13.66
N ASN A 70 -12.89 -5.45 -13.00
CA ASN A 70 -12.39 -6.67 -13.64
C ASN A 70 -13.37 -7.19 -14.71
N ALA A 71 -14.66 -7.22 -14.39
CA ALA A 71 -15.69 -7.60 -15.35
C ALA A 71 -15.79 -6.58 -16.51
N PHE A 72 -15.62 -5.30 -16.22
CA PHE A 72 -15.62 -4.22 -17.21
C PHE A 72 -14.35 -4.25 -18.09
N LEU A 73 -13.16 -4.40 -17.49
CA LEU A 73 -11.88 -4.47 -18.22
C LEU A 73 -11.82 -5.63 -19.21
N ARG A 74 -12.44 -6.78 -18.88
CA ARG A 74 -12.55 -7.93 -19.80
C ARG A 74 -13.37 -7.63 -21.05
N ARG A 75 -14.27 -6.63 -21.02
CA ARG A 75 -15.16 -6.24 -22.13
C ARG A 75 -14.58 -5.12 -23.00
N ILE A 76 -13.52 -4.43 -22.56
CA ILE A 76 -12.93 -3.33 -23.31
C ILE A 76 -11.90 -3.85 -24.30
N LYS A 77 -12.13 -3.56 -25.59
CA LYS A 77 -11.19 -3.88 -26.67
C LYS A 77 -9.91 -3.07 -26.58
N ASN A 78 -10.01 -1.76 -26.45
CA ASN A 78 -8.86 -0.86 -26.48
C ASN A 78 -8.41 -0.45 -25.06
N LYS A 79 -7.64 -1.32 -24.42
CA LYS A 79 -7.11 -1.09 -23.07
C LYS A 79 -6.11 0.09 -23.01
N LYS A 80 -5.41 0.38 -24.10
CA LYS A 80 -4.48 1.53 -24.18
C LYS A 80 -5.21 2.86 -24.12
N ASN A 81 -6.32 3.00 -24.85
CA ASN A 81 -7.13 4.21 -24.81
C ASN A 81 -7.83 4.36 -23.45
N LEU A 82 -8.24 3.27 -22.81
CA LEU A 82 -8.75 3.31 -21.45
C LEU A 82 -7.70 3.90 -20.51
N LEU A 83 -6.46 3.38 -20.52
CA LEU A 83 -5.38 3.90 -19.68
C LEU A 83 -5.12 5.39 -19.90
N ARG A 84 -5.08 5.84 -21.16
CA ARG A 84 -4.88 7.27 -21.48
C ARG A 84 -6.00 8.16 -20.94
N ARG A 85 -7.26 7.74 -21.09
CA ARG A 85 -8.40 8.46 -20.52
C ARG A 85 -8.35 8.46 -18.99
N THR A 86 -8.04 7.33 -18.38
CA THR A 86 -7.86 7.23 -16.92
C THR A 86 -6.75 8.18 -16.45
N ALA A 87 -5.62 8.26 -17.16
CA ALA A 87 -4.54 9.18 -16.83
C ALA A 87 -5.04 10.64 -16.74
N ILE A 88 -5.76 11.10 -17.76
CA ILE A 88 -6.27 12.48 -17.79
C ILE A 88 -7.30 12.69 -16.68
N ILE A 89 -8.33 11.84 -16.61
CA ILE A 89 -9.45 12.01 -15.66
C ILE A 89 -8.97 12.00 -14.22
N THR A 90 -8.00 11.13 -13.88
CA THR A 90 -7.59 10.94 -12.48
C THR A 90 -6.41 11.82 -12.06
N ARG A 91 -5.65 12.38 -12.99
CA ARG A 91 -4.49 13.25 -12.68
C ARG A 91 -4.80 14.73 -12.87
N LEU A 92 -5.64 15.07 -13.84
CA LEU A 92 -5.99 16.47 -14.11
C LEU A 92 -6.55 17.23 -12.88
N PRO A 93 -7.40 16.61 -12.00
CA PRO A 93 -7.90 17.30 -10.81
C PRO A 93 -6.82 17.79 -9.85
N LEU A 94 -5.63 17.18 -9.81
CA LEU A 94 -4.50 17.68 -9.02
C LEU A 94 -4.06 19.10 -9.42
N MET A 95 -4.36 19.53 -10.64
CA MET A 95 -4.08 20.92 -11.10
C MET A 95 -4.89 21.95 -10.30
N LEU A 96 -6.05 21.58 -9.75
CA LEU A 96 -6.87 22.46 -8.93
C LEU A 96 -6.18 22.90 -7.64
N LEU A 97 -5.20 22.12 -7.15
CA LEU A 97 -4.42 22.49 -5.97
C LEU A 97 -3.62 23.78 -6.15
N LEU A 98 -3.33 24.20 -7.40
CA LEU A 98 -2.69 25.49 -7.69
C LEU A 98 -3.49 26.68 -7.15
N PHE A 99 -4.80 26.54 -7.05
CA PHE A 99 -5.73 27.58 -6.60
C PHE A 99 -6.03 27.52 -5.09
N PHE A 100 -5.37 26.62 -4.35
CA PHE A 100 -5.57 26.50 -2.91
C PHE A 100 -4.98 27.72 -2.20
N PRO A 101 -5.64 28.20 -1.12
CA PRO A 101 -5.14 29.29 -0.30
C PRO A 101 -3.85 28.86 0.43
N ARG A 102 -3.07 29.87 0.79
CA ARG A 102 -1.75 29.72 1.42
C ARG A 102 -1.74 30.44 2.76
N SER A 103 -2.86 30.44 3.46
CA SER A 103 -2.99 31.07 4.77
C SER A 103 -3.79 30.18 5.71
N PRO A 104 -3.38 30.08 6.99
CA PRO A 104 -4.09 29.27 7.98
C PRO A 104 -5.54 29.74 8.21
N GLU A 105 -5.81 31.03 8.02
CA GLU A 105 -7.14 31.64 8.22
C GLU A 105 -8.19 31.05 7.28
N GLN A 106 -7.80 30.74 6.04
CA GLN A 106 -8.70 30.18 5.03
C GLN A 106 -8.78 28.63 5.09
N LEU A 107 -7.81 28.01 5.73
CA LEU A 107 -7.68 26.56 5.82
C LEU A 107 -8.11 26.01 7.19
N GLY A 108 -8.25 26.89 8.21
CA GLY A 108 -8.69 26.48 9.54
C GLY A 108 -10.17 26.16 9.62
N GLY A 109 -10.57 25.39 10.64
CA GLY A 109 -11.94 25.00 10.87
C GLY A 109 -12.48 24.02 9.82
N ASP A 110 -13.77 24.14 9.51
CA ASP A 110 -14.43 23.29 8.48
C ASP A 110 -14.34 23.93 7.09
N SER A 111 -13.12 23.98 6.56
CA SER A 111 -12.86 24.61 5.27
C SER A 111 -13.32 23.74 4.09
N ILE A 112 -13.95 24.37 3.09
CA ILE A 112 -14.36 23.71 1.83
C ILE A 112 -13.14 23.10 1.10
N TYR A 113 -11.95 23.65 1.28
CA TYR A 113 -10.73 23.16 0.66
C TYR A 113 -10.34 21.77 1.17
N HIS A 114 -10.71 21.37 2.38
CA HIS A 114 -10.53 20.01 2.88
C HIS A 114 -11.30 19.00 2.03
N TYR A 115 -12.59 19.29 1.76
CA TYR A 115 -13.45 18.40 0.96
C TYR A 115 -13.00 18.34 -0.50
N ILE A 116 -12.57 19.48 -1.07
CA ILE A 116 -12.01 19.52 -2.43
C ILE A 116 -10.74 18.68 -2.50
N PHE A 117 -9.84 18.79 -1.51
CA PHE A 117 -8.63 17.97 -1.43
C PHE A 117 -8.96 16.48 -1.36
N LEU A 118 -9.88 16.09 -0.49
CA LEU A 118 -10.35 14.71 -0.36
C LEU A 118 -10.94 14.20 -1.69
N ALA A 119 -11.76 15.00 -2.35
CA ALA A 119 -12.35 14.62 -3.65
C ALA A 119 -11.28 14.44 -4.73
N ILE A 120 -10.29 15.32 -4.80
CA ILE A 120 -9.16 15.22 -5.73
C ILE A 120 -8.39 13.91 -5.51
N PHE A 121 -8.06 13.58 -4.27
CA PHE A 121 -7.31 12.36 -3.97
C PHE A 121 -8.15 11.09 -4.10
N LEU A 122 -9.44 11.13 -3.83
CA LEU A 122 -10.34 10.02 -4.16
C LEU A 122 -10.30 9.72 -5.66
N VAL A 123 -10.44 10.75 -6.50
CA VAL A 123 -10.35 10.60 -7.96
C VAL A 123 -8.97 10.11 -8.39
N TYR A 124 -7.90 10.61 -7.75
CA TYR A 124 -6.53 10.15 -8.00
C TYR A 124 -6.39 8.63 -7.78
N TYR A 125 -6.87 8.11 -6.63
CA TYR A 125 -6.77 6.70 -6.31
C TYR A 125 -7.68 5.81 -7.17
N MET A 126 -8.76 6.34 -7.75
CA MET A 126 -9.61 5.60 -8.70
C MET A 126 -8.88 5.10 -9.95
N ALA A 127 -7.66 5.57 -10.23
CA ALA A 127 -6.80 4.97 -11.25
C ALA A 127 -6.34 3.55 -10.92
N ASN A 128 -6.13 3.24 -9.64
CA ASN A 128 -5.48 2.00 -9.19
C ASN A 128 -6.18 0.72 -9.66
N PRO A 129 -7.53 0.58 -9.56
CA PRO A 129 -8.25 -0.58 -10.07
C PRO A 129 -8.12 -0.82 -11.57
N ILE A 130 -7.71 0.18 -12.34
CA ILE A 130 -7.52 0.10 -13.79
C ILE A 130 -6.04 -0.11 -14.13
N VAL A 131 -5.16 0.66 -13.51
CA VAL A 131 -3.72 0.67 -13.84
C VAL A 131 -3.03 -0.61 -13.37
N PHE A 132 -3.25 -1.08 -12.13
CA PHE A 132 -2.56 -2.26 -11.60
C PHE A 132 -2.82 -3.55 -12.39
N PRO A 133 -4.06 -3.91 -12.74
CA PRO A 133 -4.29 -5.07 -13.58
C PRO A 133 -3.72 -4.91 -15.00
N SER A 134 -3.76 -3.69 -15.53
CA SER A 134 -3.28 -3.40 -16.88
C SER A 134 -1.76 -3.50 -17.01
N ILE A 135 -1.00 -3.02 -16.01
CA ILE A 135 0.46 -3.13 -16.03
C ILE A 135 0.89 -4.60 -15.99
N ASN A 136 0.31 -5.40 -15.10
CA ASN A 136 0.61 -6.83 -15.00
C ASN A 136 0.32 -7.57 -16.31
N LEU A 137 -0.82 -7.27 -16.94
CA LEU A 137 -1.20 -7.84 -18.22
C LEU A 137 -0.21 -7.48 -19.33
N PHE A 138 0.17 -6.18 -19.44
CA PHE A 138 1.06 -5.72 -20.50
C PHE A 138 2.49 -6.27 -20.34
N LEU A 139 3.00 -6.31 -19.12
CA LEU A 139 4.33 -6.83 -18.83
C LEU A 139 4.40 -8.35 -19.04
N LYS A 140 3.40 -9.10 -18.57
CA LYS A 140 3.35 -10.56 -18.76
C LYS A 140 3.28 -10.96 -20.24
N ASN A 141 2.60 -10.15 -21.07
CA ASN A 141 2.51 -10.37 -22.51
C ASN A 141 3.75 -9.92 -23.30
N SER A 142 4.62 -9.13 -22.70
CA SER A 142 5.74 -8.49 -23.41
C SER A 142 7.10 -9.01 -22.99
N TYR A 143 7.23 -9.54 -21.79
CA TYR A 143 8.44 -10.19 -21.31
C TYR A 143 8.36 -11.71 -21.49
N SER A 144 9.50 -12.34 -21.76
CA SER A 144 9.65 -13.79 -21.62
C SER A 144 9.50 -14.21 -20.16
N HIS A 145 9.09 -15.45 -19.93
CA HIS A 145 8.91 -15.97 -18.57
C HIS A 145 10.20 -15.83 -17.72
N GLU A 146 11.34 -16.08 -18.30
CA GLU A 146 12.66 -15.96 -17.67
C GLU A 146 12.99 -14.53 -17.25
N ASN A 147 12.67 -13.53 -18.08
CA ASN A 147 13.03 -12.14 -17.87
C ASN A 147 12.00 -11.36 -17.02
N PHE A 148 10.76 -11.83 -16.92
CA PHE A 148 9.68 -11.11 -16.26
C PHE A 148 10.02 -10.73 -14.81
N GLY A 149 10.36 -11.72 -13.98
CA GLY A 149 10.68 -11.49 -12.57
C GLY A 149 11.91 -10.59 -12.38
N ARG A 150 12.94 -10.78 -13.20
CA ARG A 150 14.16 -9.99 -13.17
C ARG A 150 13.93 -8.51 -13.49
N PHE A 151 13.23 -8.21 -14.58
CA PHE A 151 12.98 -6.83 -15.01
C PHE A 151 11.97 -6.12 -14.13
N TYR A 152 10.98 -6.86 -13.63
CA TYR A 152 10.05 -6.35 -12.63
C TYR A 152 10.76 -5.95 -11.34
N SER A 153 11.69 -6.78 -10.86
CA SER A 153 12.50 -6.49 -9.68
C SER A 153 13.35 -5.22 -9.86
N TYR A 154 14.02 -5.05 -11.00
CA TYR A 154 14.80 -3.84 -11.26
C TYR A 154 13.93 -2.58 -11.29
N ALA A 155 12.79 -2.64 -11.95
CA ALA A 155 11.86 -1.52 -12.02
C ALA A 155 11.29 -1.14 -10.63
N THR A 156 10.94 -2.14 -9.84
CA THR A 156 10.49 -1.94 -8.45
C THR A 156 11.59 -1.36 -7.56
N THR A 157 12.83 -1.80 -7.72
CA THR A 157 13.98 -1.26 -6.98
C THR A 157 14.20 0.23 -7.30
N VAL A 158 14.18 0.59 -8.59
CA VAL A 158 14.29 2.00 -9.00
C VAL A 158 13.14 2.82 -8.43
N ASN A 159 11.90 2.33 -8.54
CA ASN A 159 10.73 2.99 -7.96
C ASN A 159 10.92 3.27 -6.46
N LYS A 160 11.37 2.29 -5.67
CA LYS A 160 11.61 2.42 -4.23
C LYS A 160 12.69 3.43 -3.90
N ILE A 161 13.83 3.39 -4.60
CA ILE A 161 14.93 4.34 -4.39
C ILE A 161 14.46 5.75 -4.70
N VAL A 162 13.81 5.96 -5.83
CA VAL A 162 13.29 7.28 -6.23
C VAL A 162 12.22 7.77 -5.27
N MET A 163 11.32 6.88 -4.82
CA MET A 163 10.33 7.19 -3.78
C MET A 163 11.00 7.73 -2.52
N MET A 164 12.02 7.04 -1.99
CA MET A 164 12.71 7.44 -0.77
C MET A 164 13.40 8.81 -0.91
N VAL A 165 14.12 9.02 -2.01
CA VAL A 165 14.78 10.32 -2.30
C VAL A 165 13.75 11.43 -2.43
N THR A 166 12.66 11.19 -3.16
CA THR A 166 11.59 12.19 -3.34
C THR A 166 10.86 12.49 -2.04
N THR A 167 10.55 11.48 -1.21
CA THR A 167 9.91 11.68 0.09
C THR A 167 10.74 12.61 0.97
N PHE A 168 12.06 12.39 1.02
CA PHE A 168 12.96 13.23 1.83
C PHE A 168 13.08 14.65 1.26
N ALA A 169 13.31 14.78 -0.05
CA ALA A 169 13.41 16.08 -0.71
C ALA A 169 12.12 16.91 -0.58
N TYR A 170 10.96 16.24 -0.67
CA TYR A 170 9.66 16.87 -0.51
C TYR A 170 9.41 17.29 0.95
N GLY A 171 9.78 16.45 1.92
CA GLY A 171 9.69 16.79 3.34
C GLY A 171 10.50 18.07 3.64
N TRP A 172 11.73 18.13 3.17
CA TRP A 172 12.57 19.32 3.31
C TRP A 172 11.98 20.57 2.62
N ALA A 173 11.43 20.42 1.43
CA ALA A 173 10.75 21.53 0.75
C ALA A 173 9.51 22.02 1.51
N LEU A 174 8.76 21.12 2.15
CA LEU A 174 7.60 21.43 2.98
C LEU A 174 8.01 22.14 4.29
N ASP A 175 9.15 21.79 4.89
CA ASP A 175 9.66 22.50 6.06
C ASP A 175 10.07 23.93 5.73
N ALA A 176 10.65 24.16 4.53
CA ALA A 176 10.98 25.49 4.04
C ALA A 176 9.72 26.31 3.67
N ASN A 177 8.69 25.66 3.14
CA ASN A 177 7.41 26.29 2.78
C ASN A 177 6.26 25.28 2.89
N HIS A 178 5.46 25.38 3.95
CA HIS A 178 4.32 24.50 4.23
C HIS A 178 3.29 24.42 3.08
N TYR A 179 3.26 25.41 2.20
CA TYR A 179 2.32 25.48 1.07
C TYR A 179 2.96 25.10 -0.28
N VAL A 180 4.19 24.58 -0.31
CA VAL A 180 4.84 24.19 -1.56
C VAL A 180 4.06 23.09 -2.31
N PHE A 181 3.21 22.32 -1.61
CA PHE A 181 2.36 21.30 -2.19
C PHE A 181 1.43 21.86 -3.28
N VAL A 182 1.01 23.15 -3.20
CA VAL A 182 0.16 23.78 -4.22
C VAL A 182 0.83 23.89 -5.60
N TYR A 183 2.17 23.82 -5.66
CA TYR A 183 2.93 23.81 -6.91
C TYR A 183 3.38 22.40 -7.28
N ILE A 184 3.75 21.60 -6.29
CA ILE A 184 4.30 20.26 -6.51
C ILE A 184 3.24 19.29 -7.01
N PHE A 185 2.02 19.29 -6.48
CA PHE A 185 0.96 18.39 -6.97
C PHE A 185 0.48 18.70 -8.39
N PRO A 186 0.34 19.96 -8.86
CA PRO A 186 0.13 20.24 -10.27
C PRO A 186 1.26 19.72 -11.18
N ALA A 187 2.52 19.85 -10.79
CA ALA A 187 3.63 19.23 -11.52
C ALA A 187 3.52 17.70 -11.51
N ALA A 188 3.16 17.10 -10.37
CA ALA A 188 2.87 15.67 -10.21
C ALA A 188 1.71 15.21 -11.10
N ALA A 189 0.69 16.05 -11.35
CA ALA A 189 -0.38 15.76 -12.29
C ALA A 189 0.14 15.49 -13.70
N ILE A 190 1.03 16.37 -14.18
CA ILE A 190 1.66 16.23 -15.50
C ILE A 190 2.52 14.96 -15.55
N LEU A 191 3.37 14.75 -14.55
CA LEU A 191 4.20 13.55 -14.44
C LEU A 191 3.37 12.27 -14.41
N GLY A 192 2.27 12.27 -13.65
CA GLY A 192 1.36 11.12 -13.56
C GLY A 192 0.60 10.82 -14.85
N MET A 193 0.23 11.85 -15.61
CA MET A 193 -0.32 11.66 -16.96
C MET A 193 0.73 11.06 -17.90
N VAL A 194 1.96 11.58 -17.88
CA VAL A 194 3.07 11.05 -18.68
C VAL A 194 3.39 9.60 -18.31
N SER A 195 3.43 9.27 -17.02
CA SER A 195 3.70 7.92 -16.51
C SER A 195 2.73 6.89 -17.09
N ILE A 196 1.43 7.11 -16.94
CA ILE A 196 0.40 6.18 -17.44
C ILE A 196 0.38 6.18 -19.00
N PHE A 197 0.69 7.31 -19.63
CA PHE A 197 0.84 7.37 -21.09
C PHE A 197 1.99 6.47 -21.55
N LEU A 198 3.17 6.53 -20.93
CA LEU A 198 4.30 5.64 -21.23
C LEU A 198 3.92 4.17 -21.05
N LEU A 199 3.18 3.84 -20.00
CA LEU A 199 2.65 2.49 -19.78
C LEU A 199 1.77 2.06 -20.97
N SER A 200 0.94 2.95 -21.52
CA SER A 200 0.08 2.67 -22.68
C SER A 200 0.83 2.38 -23.98
N LEU A 201 2.12 2.75 -24.06
CA LEU A 201 2.97 2.51 -25.23
C LEU A 201 3.60 1.11 -25.25
N ILE A 202 3.52 0.36 -24.12
CA ILE A 202 4.03 -1.01 -24.06
C ILE A 202 3.33 -1.87 -25.13
N PRO A 203 4.11 -2.65 -25.93
CA PRO A 203 3.55 -3.53 -26.94
C PRO A 203 2.62 -4.58 -26.34
N TYR A 204 1.35 -4.50 -26.64
CA TYR A 204 0.34 -5.45 -26.22
C TYR A 204 -0.46 -5.92 -27.43
N LYS A 205 -0.60 -7.25 -27.57
CA LYS A 205 -1.53 -7.83 -28.56
C LYS A 205 -2.89 -7.96 -27.88
N GLU A 206 -3.90 -7.34 -28.49
CA GLU A 206 -5.28 -7.47 -28.00
C GLU A 206 -5.73 -8.94 -28.19
N GLU A 207 -6.14 -9.56 -27.11
CA GLU A 207 -6.75 -10.88 -27.13
C GLU A 207 -8.22 -10.75 -27.55
N ALA A 208 -8.71 -11.77 -28.26
CA ALA A 208 -10.13 -11.85 -28.59
C ALA A 208 -10.96 -11.85 -27.30
N ILE A 209 -11.97 -10.99 -27.25
CA ILE A 209 -12.85 -10.91 -26.09
C ILE A 209 -13.68 -12.18 -26.03
N PRO A 210 -13.60 -12.97 -24.93
CA PRO A 210 -14.48 -14.10 -24.76
C PRO A 210 -15.93 -13.61 -24.76
N LYS A 211 -16.82 -14.24 -25.52
CA LYS A 211 -18.27 -13.96 -25.43
C LYS A 211 -18.73 -14.35 -24.04
N MET A 212 -18.84 -13.39 -23.13
CA MET A 212 -19.36 -13.64 -21.78
C MET A 212 -20.85 -13.91 -21.84
N LYS A 213 -21.25 -15.13 -21.45
CA LYS A 213 -22.67 -15.59 -21.42
C LYS A 213 -23.48 -14.98 -20.23
N HIS A 214 -22.83 -14.37 -19.25
CA HIS A 214 -23.47 -13.89 -18.02
C HIS A 214 -23.44 -12.37 -17.91
N THR A 215 -24.46 -11.80 -17.25
CA THR A 215 -24.46 -10.38 -16.85
C THR A 215 -23.36 -10.11 -15.81
N ILE A 216 -22.91 -8.85 -15.67
CA ILE A 216 -21.90 -8.46 -14.65
C ILE A 216 -22.37 -8.90 -13.26
N TRP A 217 -23.66 -8.68 -12.95
CA TRP A 217 -24.24 -8.99 -11.64
C TRP A 217 -24.29 -10.49 -11.32
N GLN A 218 -24.59 -11.32 -12.32
CA GLN A 218 -24.53 -12.77 -12.16
C GLN A 218 -23.11 -13.26 -11.88
N GLY A 219 -22.11 -12.68 -12.57
CA GLY A 219 -20.70 -12.99 -12.33
C GLY A 219 -20.25 -12.59 -10.93
N VAL A 220 -20.66 -11.42 -10.43
CA VAL A 220 -20.38 -10.95 -9.06
C VAL A 220 -21.01 -11.89 -8.03
N LYS A 221 -22.30 -12.22 -8.19
CA LYS A 221 -23.02 -13.13 -7.27
C LYS A 221 -22.36 -14.51 -7.21
N GLN A 222 -21.98 -15.07 -8.35
CA GLN A 222 -21.29 -16.36 -8.42
C GLN A 222 -19.94 -16.30 -7.69
N SER A 223 -19.13 -15.25 -7.94
CA SER A 223 -17.84 -15.06 -7.27
C SER A 223 -17.98 -14.95 -5.74
N VAL A 224 -18.96 -14.20 -5.25
CA VAL A 224 -19.21 -14.06 -3.80
C VAL A 224 -19.62 -15.42 -3.19
N THR A 225 -20.48 -16.19 -3.87
CA THR A 225 -20.90 -17.51 -3.39
C THR A 225 -19.73 -18.50 -3.34
N GLU A 226 -18.88 -18.47 -4.36
CA GLU A 226 -17.67 -19.31 -4.44
C GLU A 226 -16.67 -18.94 -3.31
N MET A 227 -16.41 -17.65 -3.10
CA MET A 227 -15.58 -17.16 -2.00
C MET A 227 -16.10 -17.57 -0.63
N ALA A 228 -17.41 -17.46 -0.38
CA ALA A 228 -18.04 -17.90 0.85
C ALA A 228 -17.89 -19.42 1.06
N THR A 229 -18.06 -20.21 -0.01
CA THR A 229 -17.90 -21.66 0.04
C THR A 229 -16.47 -22.07 0.40
N ILE A 230 -15.46 -21.39 -0.13
CA ILE A 230 -14.06 -21.63 0.21
C ILE A 230 -13.81 -21.35 1.70
N LEU A 231 -14.29 -20.23 2.22
CA LEU A 231 -14.15 -19.89 3.65
C LEU A 231 -14.83 -20.89 4.59
N VAL A 232 -15.94 -21.48 4.15
CA VAL A 232 -16.62 -22.52 4.95
C VAL A 232 -15.86 -23.85 4.92
N LYS A 233 -15.38 -24.27 3.76
CA LYS A 233 -14.72 -25.58 3.56
C LYS A 233 -13.28 -25.61 4.02
N ASN A 234 -12.49 -24.56 3.77
CA ASN A 234 -11.07 -24.51 4.14
C ASN A 234 -10.88 -23.87 5.52
N ILE A 235 -10.93 -24.69 6.56
CA ILE A 235 -10.84 -24.25 7.96
C ILE A 235 -9.52 -23.54 8.27
N PRO A 236 -8.32 -24.04 7.89
CA PRO A 236 -7.06 -23.33 8.10
C PRO A 236 -7.03 -21.95 7.45
N TYR A 237 -7.51 -21.84 6.22
CA TYR A 237 -7.60 -20.58 5.49
C TYR A 237 -8.58 -19.60 6.14
N ARG A 238 -9.73 -20.07 6.59
CA ARG A 238 -10.69 -19.26 7.34
C ARG A 238 -10.08 -18.66 8.61
N HIS A 239 -9.37 -19.45 9.39
CA HIS A 239 -8.68 -18.95 10.59
C HIS A 239 -7.58 -17.95 10.24
N PHE A 240 -6.83 -18.19 9.17
CA PHE A 240 -5.87 -17.24 8.63
C PHE A 240 -6.54 -15.90 8.28
N GLN A 241 -7.69 -15.91 7.59
CA GLN A 241 -8.42 -14.69 7.26
C GLN A 241 -8.98 -13.99 8.51
N ILE A 242 -9.48 -14.73 9.51
CA ILE A 242 -9.94 -14.14 10.78
C ILE A 242 -8.78 -13.45 11.51
N GLY A 243 -7.62 -14.09 11.63
CA GLY A 243 -6.43 -13.47 12.20
C GLY A 243 -5.99 -12.22 11.45
N PHE A 244 -6.07 -12.26 10.10
CA PHE A 244 -5.81 -11.09 9.25
C PHE A 244 -6.85 -9.98 9.40
N MET A 245 -8.09 -10.28 9.74
CA MET A 245 -9.10 -9.24 10.06
C MET A 245 -8.71 -8.49 11.33
N PHE A 246 -8.29 -9.18 12.39
CA PHE A 246 -7.79 -8.54 13.62
C PHE A 246 -6.49 -7.74 13.37
N TYR A 247 -5.52 -8.34 12.66
CA TYR A 247 -4.31 -7.62 12.27
C TYR A 247 -4.64 -6.33 11.54
N GLY A 248 -5.46 -6.42 10.51
CA GLY A 248 -5.73 -5.27 9.67
C GLY A 248 -6.62 -4.22 10.32
N PHE A 249 -7.46 -4.60 11.29
CA PHE A 249 -8.12 -3.66 12.16
C PHE A 249 -7.07 -2.88 12.98
N GLY A 250 -6.16 -3.58 13.67
CA GLY A 250 -5.07 -2.95 14.43
C GLY A 250 -4.19 -2.05 13.56
N PHE A 251 -3.85 -2.49 12.32
CA PHE A 251 -3.06 -1.71 11.37
C PHE A 251 -3.78 -0.41 10.94
N MET A 252 -5.01 -0.54 10.45
CA MET A 252 -5.72 0.60 9.87
C MET A 252 -6.16 1.61 10.94
N SER A 253 -6.53 1.13 12.14
CA SER A 253 -6.90 2.01 13.26
C SER A 253 -5.68 2.75 13.83
N SER A 254 -4.52 2.09 13.95
CA SER A 254 -3.32 2.73 14.48
C SER A 254 -2.60 3.65 13.48
N PHE A 255 -2.68 3.37 12.18
CA PHE A 255 -1.91 4.14 11.18
C PHE A 255 -2.34 5.61 11.13
N THR A 256 -3.64 5.89 11.10
CA THR A 256 -4.15 7.26 11.14
C THR A 256 -3.78 7.94 12.45
N VAL A 257 -3.96 7.25 13.58
CA VAL A 257 -3.61 7.76 14.91
C VAL A 257 -2.10 8.04 15.02
N MET A 258 -1.26 7.24 14.38
CA MET A 258 0.18 7.47 14.33
C MET A 258 0.54 8.78 13.61
N ILE A 259 -0.17 9.13 12.53
CA ILE A 259 0.04 10.41 11.83
C ILE A 259 -0.33 11.59 12.73
N LEU A 260 -1.47 11.48 13.42
CA LEU A 260 -1.90 12.48 14.40
C LEU A 260 -0.92 12.57 15.58
N PHE A 261 -0.36 11.45 16.02
CA PHE A 261 0.63 11.41 17.08
C PHE A 261 1.94 12.10 16.66
N TRP A 262 2.39 11.94 15.44
CA TRP A 262 3.58 12.65 14.93
C TRP A 262 3.39 14.16 14.92
N GLU A 263 2.20 14.66 14.57
CA GLU A 263 1.91 16.09 14.56
C GLU A 263 1.58 16.61 15.95
N PHE A 264 0.55 16.06 16.61
CA PHE A 264 0.02 16.63 17.86
C PHE A 264 0.70 16.09 19.13
N GLY A 265 1.24 14.88 19.08
CA GLY A 265 1.94 14.26 20.21
C GLY A 265 3.42 14.62 20.27
N LEU A 266 4.12 14.58 19.13
CA LEU A 266 5.57 14.78 19.06
C LEU A 266 5.98 16.10 18.39
N GLY A 267 5.08 16.81 17.72
CA GLY A 267 5.37 18.06 17.01
C GLY A 267 6.43 17.91 15.91
N LEU A 268 6.48 16.76 15.22
CA LEU A 268 7.49 16.51 14.22
C LEU A 268 7.33 17.42 13.00
N ASN A 269 8.47 17.82 12.43
CA ASN A 269 8.51 18.47 11.14
C ASN A 269 8.45 17.44 9.99
N TYR A 270 8.27 17.89 8.75
CA TYR A 270 8.12 17.01 7.58
C TYR A 270 9.37 16.17 7.31
N SER A 271 10.58 16.75 7.49
CA SER A 271 11.85 16.05 7.32
C SER A 271 11.99 14.90 8.30
N SER A 272 11.59 15.07 9.55
CA SER A 272 11.60 14.01 10.58
C SER A 272 10.65 12.87 10.20
N VAL A 273 9.42 13.18 9.77
CA VAL A 273 8.46 12.18 9.32
C VAL A 273 8.98 11.43 8.09
N ALA A 274 9.56 12.15 7.11
CA ALA A 274 10.18 11.56 5.94
C ALA A 274 11.35 10.64 6.31
N PHE A 275 12.17 11.05 7.27
CA PHE A 275 13.28 10.25 7.79
C PHE A 275 12.79 8.92 8.37
N TYR A 276 11.83 8.94 9.30
CA TYR A 276 11.31 7.71 9.90
C TYR A 276 10.67 6.78 8.87
N ARG A 277 9.90 7.33 7.93
CA ARG A 277 9.32 6.56 6.82
C ARG A 277 10.39 5.91 5.93
N ASN A 278 11.45 6.61 5.62
CA ASN A 278 12.54 6.08 4.80
C ASN A 278 13.40 5.07 5.55
N ALA A 279 13.69 5.31 6.83
CA ALA A 279 14.55 4.47 7.65
C ALA A 279 14.00 3.05 7.80
N TYR A 280 12.72 2.87 8.15
CA TYR A 280 12.14 1.53 8.24
C TYR A 280 11.99 0.86 6.87
N ASN A 281 11.72 1.62 5.78
CA ASN A 281 11.66 1.07 4.43
C ASN A 281 13.03 0.56 3.95
N LEU A 282 14.11 1.30 4.24
CA LEU A 282 15.46 0.85 3.95
C LEU A 282 15.80 -0.45 4.68
N LEU A 283 15.49 -0.52 5.97
CA LEU A 283 15.69 -1.73 6.77
C LEU A 283 14.85 -2.90 6.21
N ALA A 284 13.59 -2.66 5.84
CA ALA A 284 12.75 -3.68 5.22
C ALA A 284 13.35 -4.25 3.94
N ILE A 285 13.91 -3.40 3.06
CA ILE A 285 14.56 -3.84 1.82
C ILE A 285 15.76 -4.74 2.13
N LEU A 286 16.57 -4.40 3.13
CA LEU A 286 17.71 -5.22 3.53
C LEU A 286 17.31 -6.58 4.12
N MET A 287 16.17 -6.64 4.84
CA MET A 287 15.69 -7.86 5.50
C MET A 287 14.83 -8.76 4.58
N LEU A 288 14.30 -8.20 3.49
CA LEU A 288 13.37 -8.92 2.59
C LEU A 288 13.94 -10.23 2.02
N PRO A 289 15.23 -10.34 1.60
CA PRO A 289 15.78 -11.60 1.10
C PRO A 289 15.83 -12.72 2.17
N TYR A 290 16.06 -12.34 3.43
CA TYR A 290 16.05 -13.28 4.55
C TYR A 290 14.64 -13.81 4.81
N PHE A 291 13.66 -12.92 4.94
CA PHE A 291 12.27 -13.31 5.16
C PHE A 291 11.65 -14.01 3.96
N GLY A 292 12.08 -13.68 2.73
CA GLY A 292 11.67 -14.39 1.52
C GLY A 292 12.07 -15.86 1.51
N LYS A 293 13.23 -16.21 2.07
CA LYS A 293 13.64 -17.61 2.27
C LYS A 293 12.88 -18.27 3.41
N LEU A 294 12.58 -17.52 4.46
CA LEU A 294 11.92 -18.05 5.65
C LEU A 294 10.45 -18.43 5.39
N ILE A 295 9.71 -17.62 4.63
CA ILE A 295 8.29 -17.86 4.35
C ILE A 295 8.04 -19.18 3.60
N GLY A 296 8.98 -19.63 2.77
CA GLY A 296 8.91 -20.93 2.08
C GLY A 296 9.24 -22.14 2.97
N ARG A 297 9.68 -21.93 4.21
CA ARG A 297 10.16 -23.00 5.11
C ARG A 297 9.29 -23.22 6.33
N ILE A 298 8.43 -22.29 6.67
CA ILE A 298 7.58 -22.35 7.85
C ILE A 298 6.11 -22.16 7.50
N ASP A 299 5.21 -22.64 8.36
CA ASP A 299 3.77 -22.45 8.20
C ASP A 299 3.44 -20.95 8.06
N PRO A 300 2.64 -20.54 7.06
CA PRO A 300 2.30 -19.13 6.83
C PRO A 300 1.64 -18.47 8.04
N ARG A 301 0.93 -19.21 8.89
CA ARG A 301 0.37 -18.70 10.14
C ARG A 301 1.46 -18.38 11.16
N GLN A 302 2.52 -19.20 11.23
CA GLN A 302 3.69 -18.92 12.08
C GLN A 302 4.49 -17.73 11.54
N PHE A 303 4.63 -17.60 10.23
CA PHE A 303 5.25 -16.42 9.62
C PHE A 303 4.45 -15.14 9.91
N SER A 304 3.10 -15.23 9.91
CA SER A 304 2.22 -14.12 10.27
C SER A 304 2.42 -13.63 11.71
N LEU A 305 2.80 -14.54 12.66
CA LEU A 305 3.12 -14.14 14.03
C LEU A 305 4.28 -13.14 14.07
N VAL A 306 5.34 -13.36 13.27
CA VAL A 306 6.47 -12.44 13.20
C VAL A 306 5.98 -11.05 12.76
N SER A 307 5.12 -10.97 11.75
CA SER A 307 4.56 -9.71 11.25
C SER A 307 3.70 -9.00 12.31
N PHE A 308 2.76 -9.74 12.92
CA PHE A 308 1.80 -9.14 13.87
C PHE A 308 2.48 -8.69 15.16
N LEU A 309 3.40 -9.50 15.70
CA LEU A 309 4.16 -9.16 16.90
C LEU A 309 5.14 -7.99 16.64
N SER A 310 5.81 -7.96 15.50
CA SER A 310 6.66 -6.81 15.13
C SER A 310 5.85 -5.53 15.04
N MET A 311 4.63 -5.62 14.51
CA MET A 311 3.71 -4.49 14.48
C MET A 311 3.29 -4.06 15.88
N ALA A 312 2.90 -4.98 16.75
CA ALA A 312 2.56 -4.68 18.14
C ALA A 312 3.72 -3.99 18.86
N LEU A 313 4.96 -4.46 18.62
CA LEU A 313 6.16 -3.87 19.20
C LEU A 313 6.43 -2.46 18.69
N TYR A 314 6.31 -2.18 17.38
CA TYR A 314 6.53 -0.81 16.93
C TYR A 314 5.44 0.16 17.42
N ILE A 315 4.17 -0.29 17.54
CA ILE A 315 3.12 0.54 18.14
C ILE A 315 3.41 0.78 19.63
N PHE A 316 3.89 -0.23 20.33
CA PHE A 316 4.30 -0.10 21.73
C PHE A 316 5.43 0.93 21.90
N THR A 317 6.38 1.01 20.96
CA THR A 317 7.42 2.05 21.00
C THR A 317 6.86 3.46 20.85
N LEU A 318 5.75 3.64 20.10
CA LEU A 318 5.06 4.93 20.02
C LEU A 318 4.47 5.33 21.39
N ILE A 319 3.86 4.36 22.10
CA ILE A 319 3.39 4.61 23.48
C ILE A 319 4.55 5.00 24.37
N LEU A 320 5.66 4.27 24.33
CA LEU A 320 6.85 4.59 25.13
C LEU A 320 7.39 5.99 24.83
N THR A 321 7.35 6.41 23.56
CA THR A 321 7.84 7.76 23.17
C THR A 321 7.01 8.87 23.79
N GLN A 322 5.75 8.61 24.12
CA GLN A 322 4.90 9.59 24.84
C GLN A 322 5.36 9.83 26.29
N TYR A 323 5.99 8.86 26.92
CA TYR A 323 6.38 8.91 28.33
C TYR A 323 7.88 9.05 28.56
N ILE A 324 8.69 8.69 27.57
CA ILE A 324 10.15 8.77 27.65
C ILE A 324 10.62 9.91 26.77
N GLU A 325 10.80 11.08 27.38
CA GLU A 325 11.28 12.28 26.72
C GLU A 325 12.80 12.20 26.54
N GLY A 326 13.24 11.92 25.32
CA GLY A 326 14.65 11.92 24.97
C GLY A 326 14.82 11.95 23.46
N TYR A 327 15.36 13.05 22.96
CA TYR A 327 15.64 13.23 21.55
C TYR A 327 16.90 14.05 21.31
N VAL A 328 17.42 13.93 20.09
CA VAL A 328 18.45 14.82 19.54
C VAL A 328 17.94 15.42 18.24
N VAL A 329 18.37 16.63 17.93
CA VAL A 329 18.08 17.26 16.63
C VAL A 329 19.36 17.27 15.82
N PHE A 330 19.32 16.69 14.63
CA PHE A 330 20.44 16.65 13.70
C PHE A 330 19.94 17.01 12.29
N TRP A 331 20.47 18.09 11.70
CA TRP A 331 20.03 18.65 10.43
C TRP A 331 18.50 18.81 10.32
N ASP A 332 17.90 19.47 11.32
CA ASP A 332 16.46 19.67 11.48
C ASP A 332 15.62 18.39 11.58
N ILE A 333 16.25 17.23 11.73
CA ILE A 333 15.57 15.95 11.97
C ILE A 333 15.55 15.71 13.47
N THR A 334 14.36 15.61 14.06
CA THR A 334 14.17 15.25 15.46
C THR A 334 14.21 13.74 15.62
N LEU A 335 15.23 13.24 16.32
CA LEU A 335 15.48 11.80 16.52
C LEU A 335 15.19 11.43 17.98
N TYR A 336 14.00 10.84 18.23
CA TYR A 336 13.68 10.26 19.53
C TYR A 336 14.39 8.91 19.72
N TYR A 337 15.01 8.69 20.88
CA TYR A 337 15.74 7.45 21.17
C TYR A 337 14.83 6.21 21.11
N THR A 338 13.61 6.33 21.59
CA THR A 338 12.61 5.26 21.53
C THR A 338 12.22 4.90 20.08
N LEU A 339 12.18 5.88 19.17
CA LEU A 339 11.81 5.64 17.77
C LEU A 339 12.92 4.93 16.95
N ILE A 340 14.10 4.68 17.51
CA ILE A 340 15.08 3.75 16.94
C ILE A 340 14.50 2.33 16.93
N PHE A 341 13.85 1.93 18.01
CA PHE A 341 13.14 0.65 18.09
C PHE A 341 11.91 0.59 17.18
N TYR A 342 11.21 1.72 17.01
CA TYR A 342 10.16 1.84 16.00
C TYR A 342 10.70 1.52 14.60
N ILE A 343 11.84 2.10 14.20
CA ILE A 343 12.46 1.82 12.89
C ILE A 343 12.76 0.33 12.75
N LEU A 344 13.34 -0.30 13.80
CA LEU A 344 13.69 -1.72 13.80
C LEU A 344 12.44 -2.60 13.62
N PHE A 345 11.47 -2.47 14.50
CA PHE A 345 10.29 -3.34 14.47
C PHE A 345 9.37 -3.04 13.29
N HIS A 346 9.25 -1.80 12.86
CA HIS A 346 8.50 -1.44 11.65
C HIS A 346 9.19 -1.97 10.40
N GLY A 347 10.52 -1.98 10.33
CA GLY A 347 11.28 -2.58 9.24
C GLY A 347 11.05 -4.08 9.12
N ILE A 348 11.06 -4.82 10.25
CA ILE A 348 10.71 -6.25 10.29
C ILE A 348 9.27 -6.47 9.83
N PHE A 349 8.33 -5.68 10.37
CA PHE A 349 6.92 -5.72 9.96
C PHE A 349 6.76 -5.48 8.45
N ALA A 350 7.36 -4.43 7.91
CA ALA A 350 7.24 -4.09 6.49
C ALA A 350 7.82 -5.15 5.57
N ALA A 351 8.97 -5.77 5.95
CA ALA A 351 9.58 -6.85 5.19
C ALA A 351 8.74 -8.14 5.20
N THR A 352 8.16 -8.49 6.35
CA THR A 352 7.36 -9.72 6.49
C THR A 352 5.96 -9.54 5.91
N MET A 353 5.34 -8.38 6.12
CA MET A 353 3.97 -8.15 5.70
C MET A 353 3.83 -8.05 4.18
N VAL A 354 4.80 -7.48 3.47
CA VAL A 354 4.75 -7.44 2.01
C VAL A 354 4.69 -8.83 1.39
N LEU A 355 5.36 -9.81 2.00
CA LEU A 355 5.32 -11.22 1.58
C LEU A 355 3.97 -11.86 1.92
N MET A 356 3.52 -11.71 3.17
CA MET A 356 2.23 -12.29 3.61
C MET A 356 1.06 -11.73 2.82
N TRP A 357 1.06 -10.44 2.57
CA TRP A 357 0.04 -9.77 1.78
C TRP A 357 -0.02 -10.27 0.33
N SER A 358 1.14 -10.46 -0.29
CA SER A 358 1.23 -10.78 -1.71
C SER A 358 1.02 -12.26 -2.01
N ILE A 359 1.55 -13.15 -1.16
CA ILE A 359 1.60 -14.60 -1.43
C ILE A 359 1.05 -15.48 -0.30
N GLY A 360 0.74 -14.90 0.87
CA GLY A 360 0.30 -15.67 2.05
C GLY A 360 -0.93 -16.52 1.81
N SER A 361 -1.90 -16.03 1.05
CA SER A 361 -3.12 -16.77 0.70
C SER A 361 -2.87 -18.00 -0.17
N ALA A 362 -1.82 -17.97 -1.01
CA ALA A 362 -1.50 -19.05 -1.93
C ALA A 362 -0.99 -20.34 -1.23
N TYR A 363 -0.56 -20.24 0.01
CA TYR A 363 -0.12 -21.40 0.79
C TYR A 363 -1.27 -22.31 1.29
N PHE A 364 -2.52 -21.91 1.09
CA PHE A 364 -3.71 -22.65 1.55
C PHE A 364 -4.48 -23.33 0.41
N CYS A 365 -3.98 -23.28 -0.82
CA CYS A 365 -4.68 -23.79 -1.99
C CYS A 365 -3.74 -24.36 -3.05
N ALA A 366 -4.29 -25.06 -4.03
CA ALA A 366 -3.57 -25.45 -5.23
C ALA A 366 -3.19 -24.21 -6.08
N PRO A 367 -2.11 -24.28 -6.89
CA PRO A 367 -1.63 -23.13 -7.69
C PRO A 367 -2.71 -22.51 -8.58
N GLU A 368 -3.62 -23.32 -9.12
CA GLU A 368 -4.71 -22.90 -10.00
C GLU A 368 -5.77 -22.06 -9.29
N GLU A 369 -5.92 -22.25 -7.98
CA GLU A 369 -6.88 -21.55 -7.12
C GLU A 369 -6.32 -20.29 -6.46
N ALA A 370 -5.01 -20.05 -6.53
CA ALA A 370 -4.35 -18.95 -5.83
C ALA A 370 -4.99 -17.56 -6.09
N GLY A 371 -5.51 -17.36 -7.30
CA GLY A 371 -6.18 -16.13 -7.69
C GLY A 371 -7.47 -15.86 -6.92
N ILE A 372 -8.30 -16.88 -6.68
CA ILE A 372 -9.55 -16.71 -5.94
C ILE A 372 -9.29 -16.54 -4.43
N TYR A 373 -8.32 -17.28 -3.87
CA TYR A 373 -7.91 -17.10 -2.47
C TYR A 373 -7.36 -15.69 -2.23
N GLN A 374 -6.53 -15.16 -3.13
CA GLN A 374 -6.05 -13.79 -3.04
C GLN A 374 -7.18 -12.76 -3.17
N SER A 375 -8.18 -13.03 -4.00
CA SER A 375 -9.36 -12.14 -4.14
C SER A 375 -10.20 -12.09 -2.87
N ILE A 376 -10.35 -13.21 -2.15
CA ILE A 376 -10.98 -13.25 -0.82
C ILE A 376 -10.22 -12.35 0.16
N HIS A 377 -8.90 -12.50 0.21
CA HIS A 377 -8.04 -11.71 1.09
C HIS A 377 -8.18 -10.20 0.84
N LEU A 378 -8.13 -9.80 -0.42
CA LEU A 378 -8.28 -8.38 -0.82
C LEU A 378 -9.69 -7.85 -0.54
N GLY A 379 -10.74 -8.66 -0.77
CA GLY A 379 -12.12 -8.30 -0.49
C GLY A 379 -12.35 -8.05 1.00
N LEU A 380 -11.90 -8.95 1.87
CA LEU A 380 -11.98 -8.80 3.33
C LEU A 380 -11.19 -7.57 3.81
N THR A 381 -10.04 -7.30 3.19
CA THR A 381 -9.26 -6.09 3.50
C THR A 381 -10.02 -4.82 3.17
N ALA A 382 -10.66 -4.78 2.01
CA ALA A 382 -11.43 -3.61 1.60
C ALA A 382 -12.65 -3.37 2.51
N ILE A 383 -13.32 -4.44 2.99
CA ILE A 383 -14.41 -4.33 3.96
C ILE A 383 -13.94 -3.66 5.26
N ARG A 384 -12.83 -4.12 5.85
CA ARG A 384 -12.32 -3.51 7.10
C ARG A 384 -11.82 -2.08 6.91
N ALA A 385 -11.36 -1.72 5.69
CA ALA A 385 -10.92 -0.36 5.39
C ALA A 385 -12.06 0.66 5.47
N ILE A 386 -13.31 0.24 5.39
CA ILE A 386 -14.47 1.13 5.51
C ILE A 386 -14.58 1.73 6.92
N PHE A 387 -14.29 0.95 7.95
CA PHE A 387 -14.59 1.35 9.33
C PHE A 387 -13.34 1.47 10.22
N ALA A 388 -12.31 0.67 10.02
CA ALA A 388 -11.20 0.58 10.97
C ALA A 388 -10.43 1.91 11.18
N PRO A 389 -10.11 2.72 10.15
CA PRO A 389 -9.43 4.00 10.36
C PRO A 389 -10.29 4.99 11.17
N ILE A 390 -11.60 5.04 10.89
CA ILE A 390 -12.54 5.93 11.60
C ILE A 390 -12.65 5.50 13.06
N ILE A 391 -12.79 4.21 13.33
CA ILE A 391 -12.85 3.68 14.71
C ILE A 391 -11.55 4.00 15.46
N GLY A 392 -10.39 3.93 14.80
CA GLY A 392 -9.12 4.34 15.40
C GLY A 392 -9.12 5.80 15.85
N VAL A 393 -9.66 6.70 15.03
CA VAL A 393 -9.82 8.11 15.38
C VAL A 393 -10.80 8.30 16.53
N VAL A 394 -11.95 7.59 16.53
CA VAL A 394 -12.92 7.64 17.66
C VAL A 394 -12.23 7.24 18.97
N PHE A 395 -11.40 6.19 18.97
CA PHE A 395 -10.66 5.80 20.16
C PHE A 395 -9.67 6.87 20.61
N TYR A 396 -8.97 7.50 19.67
CA TYR A 396 -8.05 8.58 19.96
C TYR A 396 -8.76 9.82 20.52
N GLU A 397 -9.82 10.27 19.87
CA GLU A 397 -10.58 11.46 20.29
C GLU A 397 -11.26 11.25 21.67
N THR A 398 -11.66 10.01 21.99
CA THR A 398 -12.35 9.69 23.24
C THR A 398 -11.39 9.42 24.40
N TRP A 399 -10.30 8.69 24.16
CA TRP A 399 -9.43 8.15 25.22
C TRP A 399 -7.94 8.47 25.04
N GLY A 400 -7.58 9.25 24.00
CA GLY A 400 -6.20 9.65 23.71
C GLY A 400 -5.35 8.58 23.00
N PHE A 401 -4.10 8.95 22.74
CA PHE A 401 -3.16 8.15 21.95
C PHE A 401 -2.87 6.78 22.57
N THR A 402 -2.59 6.74 23.88
CA THR A 402 -2.21 5.51 24.58
C THR A 402 -3.32 4.46 24.49
N ALA A 403 -4.58 4.85 24.70
CA ALA A 403 -5.71 3.94 24.63
C ALA A 403 -5.93 3.43 23.20
N ALA A 404 -5.89 4.31 22.17
CA ALA A 404 -6.05 3.93 20.78
C ALA A 404 -4.95 2.94 20.31
N PHE A 405 -3.70 3.18 20.68
CA PHE A 405 -2.59 2.28 20.40
C PHE A 405 -2.71 0.94 21.18
N SER A 406 -3.13 0.97 22.44
CA SER A 406 -3.32 -0.24 23.25
C SER A 406 -4.42 -1.15 22.71
N ILE A 407 -5.53 -0.58 22.22
CA ILE A 407 -6.60 -1.32 21.56
C ILE A 407 -6.09 -1.96 20.26
N SER A 408 -5.28 -1.23 19.49
CA SER A 408 -4.66 -1.76 18.28
C SER A 408 -3.70 -2.91 18.57
N ILE A 409 -2.85 -2.78 19.61
CA ILE A 409 -1.96 -3.87 20.08
C ILE A 409 -2.79 -5.08 20.53
N THR A 410 -3.86 -4.88 21.29
CA THR A 410 -4.75 -5.97 21.75
C THR A 410 -5.33 -6.72 20.54
N SER A 411 -5.79 -6.01 19.52
CA SER A 411 -6.27 -6.64 18.28
C SER A 411 -5.20 -7.48 17.60
N LEU A 412 -3.96 -6.99 17.54
CA LEU A 412 -2.82 -7.74 16.97
C LEU A 412 -2.50 -9.00 17.77
N LEU A 413 -2.55 -8.92 19.10
CA LEU A 413 -2.34 -10.07 19.99
C LEU A 413 -3.45 -11.13 19.85
N ILE A 414 -4.72 -10.70 19.68
CA ILE A 414 -5.83 -11.63 19.39
C ILE A 414 -5.58 -12.31 18.03
N GLY A 415 -5.24 -11.56 16.99
CA GLY A 415 -4.89 -12.11 15.68
C GLY A 415 -3.74 -13.11 15.75
N SER A 416 -2.69 -12.78 16.51
CA SER A 416 -1.54 -13.67 16.77
C SER A 416 -1.97 -14.96 17.48
N SER A 417 -2.79 -14.85 18.51
CA SER A 417 -3.30 -16.02 19.26
C SER A 417 -4.12 -16.96 18.38
N ILE A 418 -4.96 -16.41 17.49
CA ILE A 418 -5.73 -17.18 16.51
C ILE A 418 -4.79 -17.92 15.55
N MET A 419 -3.74 -17.26 15.04
CA MET A 419 -2.76 -17.89 14.14
C MET A 419 -2.02 -19.05 14.82
N TRP A 420 -1.55 -18.79 16.04
CA TRP A 420 -0.84 -19.79 16.83
C TRP A 420 -1.71 -21.01 17.14
N TRP A 421 -2.92 -20.78 17.68
CA TRP A 421 -3.90 -21.83 17.99
C TRP A 421 -4.29 -22.62 16.74
N SER A 422 -4.59 -21.93 15.63
CA SER A 422 -4.97 -22.58 14.38
C SER A 422 -3.86 -23.48 13.83
N LYS A 423 -2.60 -23.05 13.93
CA LYS A 423 -1.47 -23.88 13.50
C LYS A 423 -1.39 -25.18 14.29
N GLN A 424 -1.61 -25.14 15.63
CA GLN A 424 -1.53 -26.32 16.47
C GLN A 424 -2.70 -27.27 16.25
N ARG A 425 -3.91 -26.75 16.10
CA ARG A 425 -5.13 -27.56 16.01
C ARG A 425 -5.42 -28.10 14.61
N PHE A 426 -5.00 -27.38 13.57
CA PHE A 426 -5.25 -27.69 12.17
C PHE A 426 -3.95 -27.59 11.37
N PRO A 427 -3.00 -28.54 11.55
CA PRO A 427 -1.74 -28.51 10.82
C PRO A 427 -2.02 -28.58 9.30
N LEU A 428 -1.25 -27.82 8.51
CA LEU A 428 -1.22 -27.97 7.07
C LEU A 428 -0.38 -29.19 6.73
N GLU A 429 -0.82 -30.03 5.80
CA GLU A 429 -0.01 -31.13 5.29
C GLU A 429 1.27 -30.55 4.65
N ALA A 430 2.42 -31.16 4.97
CA ALA A 430 3.74 -30.66 4.55
C ALA A 430 3.90 -30.50 3.01
N GLN A 431 3.03 -31.13 2.22
CA GLN A 431 3.04 -31.06 0.75
C GLN A 431 2.49 -29.73 0.19
N ALA A 432 1.75 -28.94 0.97
CA ALA A 432 1.10 -27.73 0.46
C ALA A 432 2.07 -26.52 0.35
N TRP A 433 3.23 -26.56 1.01
CA TRP A 433 4.14 -25.40 1.09
C TRP A 433 5.65 -25.73 1.02
N ALA A 434 6.04 -26.99 1.11
CA ALA A 434 7.43 -27.37 0.89
C ALA A 434 7.73 -27.33 -0.61
N VAL A 435 8.45 -26.32 -1.05
CA VAL A 435 9.17 -26.41 -2.33
C VAL A 435 10.14 -27.56 -2.17
N LYS A 436 9.94 -28.65 -2.94
CA LYS A 436 10.93 -29.71 -3.03
C LYS A 436 12.22 -29.06 -3.50
N ASP A 437 13.27 -29.13 -2.68
CA ASP A 437 14.64 -28.85 -3.10
C ASP A 437 14.99 -29.88 -4.19
N GLU A 438 14.84 -29.50 -5.49
CA GLU A 438 15.46 -30.13 -6.65
C GLU A 438 16.59 -29.24 -7.15
#